data_b80c3dd59fdf9f0359f2e4e7f097867f
#
_entry.id   b80c3dd59fdf9f0359f2e4e7f097867f
#
_cell.length_a   1.000
_cell.length_b   1.000
_cell.length_c   1.000
_cell.angle_alpha   90.00
_cell.angle_beta   90.00
_cell.angle_gamma   90.00
#
_symmetry.space_group_name_H-M   'P 1'
#
loop_
_entity.id
_entity.type
_entity.pdbx_description
1 polymer ?
#
loop_
_entity_poly.entity_id
_entity_poly.type
_entity_poly.pdbx_seq_one_letter_code
_entity_poly.pdbx_strand_id
1 'polypeptide(L)'
;MRYGFTTGSCAAAAAKAAAYMLLTGKIKNCITIETPKGIPYTAEVTDIVRGESQVSCAVVKDGGDDPDVTSGSKICATVTADNRGDGEKELLQIDGGKGVGRVTRPGLDQPVGNAAINHVPREMITREVQEVCRICDFHGTLHILISVPDGEALAERTFNPRLGIVGGISILGTTGIVEPMSSQALKETIRVELRQQRAEGQTIAAVSPGNYGLDFMQQTYGYDLDRSVKCSNFIGETIDMAAELGFCAMLLTGHIGKLIKVAGGIMNTHCLLYTSD
;
A
#
# COMPACT_ATOMS: atom_id res chain seq x y z
N MET A 1 14.70 -9.82 14.59
CA MET A 1 13.48 -9.25 14.06
C MET A 1 12.94 -10.18 12.99
N ARG A 2 11.69 -10.57 13.12
CA ARG A 2 11.00 -11.45 12.18
C ARG A 2 10.30 -10.60 11.11
N TYR A 3 10.56 -10.88 9.85
CA TYR A 3 9.86 -10.25 8.72
C TYR A 3 8.40 -10.69 8.68
N GLY A 4 7.55 -9.82 8.20
CA GLY A 4 6.17 -10.11 7.85
C GLY A 4 5.92 -10.09 6.35
N PHE A 5 4.65 -10.26 5.95
CA PHE A 5 4.22 -10.20 4.56
C PHE A 5 3.21 -9.07 4.35
N THR A 6 3.29 -8.41 3.21
CA THR A 6 2.43 -7.26 2.90
C THR A 6 0.99 -7.68 2.58
N THR A 7 0.06 -6.71 2.63
CA THR A 7 -1.32 -6.93 2.16
C THR A 7 -1.36 -7.40 0.70
N GLY A 8 -0.40 -6.94 -0.13
CA GLY A 8 -0.24 -7.38 -1.53
C GLY A 8 0.11 -8.87 -1.64
N SER A 9 1.04 -9.35 -0.81
CA SER A 9 1.41 -10.77 -0.79
C SER A 9 0.26 -11.65 -0.34
N CYS A 10 -0.49 -11.23 0.69
CA CYS A 10 -1.66 -11.97 1.16
C CYS A 10 -2.77 -12.00 0.10
N ALA A 11 -3.00 -10.88 -0.61
CA ALA A 11 -3.97 -10.81 -1.69
C ALA A 11 -3.60 -11.73 -2.88
N ALA A 12 -2.31 -11.75 -3.27
CA ALA A 12 -1.83 -12.63 -4.32
C ALA A 12 -1.96 -14.12 -3.94
N ALA A 13 -1.62 -14.47 -2.69
CA ALA A 13 -1.79 -15.83 -2.18
C ALA A 13 -3.25 -16.26 -2.15
N ALA A 14 -4.15 -15.41 -1.63
CA ALA A 14 -5.59 -15.70 -1.61
C ALA A 14 -6.17 -15.83 -3.03
N ALA A 15 -5.78 -14.94 -3.95
CA ALA A 15 -6.23 -14.99 -5.36
C ALA A 15 -5.74 -16.26 -6.08
N LYS A 16 -4.46 -16.64 -5.91
CA LYS A 16 -3.90 -17.89 -6.45
C LYS A 16 -4.67 -19.11 -5.94
N ALA A 17 -4.92 -19.15 -4.62
CA ALA A 17 -5.62 -20.26 -3.99
C ALA A 17 -7.08 -20.37 -4.50
N ALA A 18 -7.79 -19.24 -4.55
CA ALA A 18 -9.17 -19.21 -5.05
C ALA A 18 -9.26 -19.63 -6.52
N ALA A 19 -8.37 -19.11 -7.39
CA ALA A 19 -8.28 -19.51 -8.80
C ALA A 19 -7.97 -21.00 -8.95
N TYR A 20 -7.00 -21.52 -8.19
CA TYR A 20 -6.67 -22.95 -8.21
C TYR A 20 -7.88 -23.82 -7.84
N MET A 21 -8.58 -23.47 -6.76
CA MET A 21 -9.75 -24.23 -6.29
C MET A 21 -10.91 -24.15 -7.28
N LEU A 22 -11.09 -22.99 -7.93
CA LEU A 22 -12.13 -22.78 -8.95
C LEU A 22 -11.87 -23.64 -10.19
N LEU A 23 -10.66 -23.60 -10.73
CA LEU A 23 -10.33 -24.23 -12.01
C LEU A 23 -10.08 -25.74 -11.88
N THR A 24 -9.57 -26.20 -10.74
CA THR A 24 -9.30 -27.65 -10.53
C THR A 24 -10.41 -28.40 -9.81
N GLY A 25 -11.30 -27.69 -9.13
CA GLY A 25 -12.28 -28.31 -8.23
C GLY A 25 -11.68 -28.90 -6.93
N LYS A 26 -10.37 -28.77 -6.70
CA LYS A 26 -9.69 -29.37 -5.54
C LYS A 26 -9.50 -28.33 -4.43
N ILE A 27 -9.73 -28.71 -3.16
CA ILE A 27 -9.47 -27.83 -2.01
C ILE A 27 -7.96 -27.63 -1.83
N LYS A 28 -7.57 -26.39 -1.49
CA LYS A 28 -6.19 -26.00 -1.22
C LYS A 28 -6.11 -25.26 0.12
N ASN A 29 -5.59 -25.92 1.14
CA ASN A 29 -5.48 -25.35 2.50
C ASN A 29 -4.18 -24.57 2.72
N CYS A 30 -3.25 -24.65 1.81
CA CYS A 30 -1.96 -23.95 1.88
C CYS A 30 -1.50 -23.60 0.47
N ILE A 31 -0.99 -22.40 0.26
CA ILE A 31 -0.54 -21.91 -1.04
C ILE A 31 0.79 -21.21 -0.92
N THR A 32 1.67 -21.39 -1.89
CA THR A 32 2.96 -20.71 -1.96
C THR A 32 2.98 -19.77 -3.16
N ILE A 33 3.46 -18.57 -2.94
CA ILE A 33 3.77 -17.57 -3.97
C ILE A 33 5.22 -17.13 -3.84
N GLU A 34 5.77 -16.53 -4.88
CA GLU A 34 7.05 -15.85 -4.83
C GLU A 34 6.84 -14.34 -4.68
N THR A 35 7.48 -13.73 -3.67
CA THR A 35 7.43 -12.28 -3.49
C THR A 35 8.37 -11.57 -4.48
N PRO A 36 8.17 -10.27 -4.78
CA PRO A 36 9.09 -9.50 -5.62
C PRO A 36 10.54 -9.51 -5.11
N LYS A 37 10.74 -9.71 -3.79
CA LYS A 37 12.08 -9.85 -3.19
C LYS A 37 12.70 -11.24 -3.42
N GLY A 38 12.00 -12.18 -4.09
CA GLY A 38 12.46 -13.55 -4.32
C GLY A 38 12.33 -14.47 -3.08
N ILE A 39 11.59 -14.05 -2.07
CA ILE A 39 11.34 -14.85 -0.86
C ILE A 39 10.02 -15.60 -1.04
N PRO A 40 10.01 -16.94 -0.92
CA PRO A 40 8.76 -17.69 -0.98
C PRO A 40 7.88 -17.38 0.22
N TYR A 41 6.60 -17.15 -0.03
CA TYR A 41 5.57 -16.97 0.98
C TYR A 41 4.59 -18.12 0.93
N THR A 42 4.56 -18.94 1.97
CA THR A 42 3.59 -20.02 2.15
C THR A 42 2.52 -19.57 3.13
N ALA A 43 1.29 -19.42 2.64
CA ALA A 43 0.16 -18.96 3.43
C ALA A 43 -0.83 -20.11 3.70
N GLU A 44 -1.38 -20.13 4.91
CA GLU A 44 -2.56 -20.92 5.22
C GLU A 44 -3.80 -20.27 4.59
N VAL A 45 -4.64 -21.10 3.98
CA VAL A 45 -5.87 -20.66 3.31
C VAL A 45 -7.07 -21.02 4.19
N THR A 46 -7.82 -20.01 4.56
CA THR A 46 -8.98 -20.11 5.46
C THR A 46 -10.26 -19.61 4.80
N ASP A 47 -11.39 -19.76 5.47
CA ASP A 47 -12.71 -19.24 5.08
C ASP A 47 -13.08 -19.60 3.62
N ILE A 48 -12.80 -20.85 3.23
CA ILE A 48 -13.07 -21.32 1.85
C ILE A 48 -14.57 -21.47 1.65
N VAL A 49 -15.10 -20.70 0.68
CA VAL A 49 -16.49 -20.79 0.22
C VAL A 49 -16.49 -21.09 -1.27
N ARG A 50 -17.21 -22.13 -1.69
CA ARG A 50 -17.26 -22.58 -3.08
C ARG A 50 -18.68 -22.50 -3.62
N GLY A 51 -18.82 -21.86 -4.78
CA GLY A 51 -20.00 -21.87 -5.62
C GLY A 51 -19.72 -22.56 -6.95
N GLU A 52 -20.70 -22.58 -7.85
CA GLU A 52 -20.57 -23.20 -9.18
C GLU A 52 -19.56 -22.45 -10.07
N SER A 53 -19.61 -21.12 -10.08
CA SER A 53 -18.78 -20.25 -10.92
C SER A 53 -17.81 -19.36 -10.15
N GLN A 54 -17.76 -19.50 -8.82
CA GLN A 54 -16.88 -18.68 -8.00
C GLN A 54 -16.33 -19.45 -6.79
N VAL A 55 -15.13 -19.04 -6.35
CA VAL A 55 -14.53 -19.47 -5.09
C VAL A 55 -14.02 -18.24 -4.34
N SER A 56 -14.27 -18.22 -3.04
CA SER A 56 -13.74 -17.23 -2.12
C SER A 56 -12.90 -17.91 -1.05
N CYS A 57 -11.81 -17.28 -0.65
CA CYS A 57 -11.00 -17.70 0.51
C CYS A 57 -10.27 -16.50 1.12
N ALA A 58 -9.66 -16.73 2.27
CA ALA A 58 -8.91 -15.73 3.00
C ALA A 58 -7.50 -16.21 3.37
N VAL A 59 -6.60 -15.25 3.51
CA VAL A 59 -5.28 -15.42 4.12
C VAL A 59 -5.17 -14.42 5.27
N VAL A 60 -4.71 -14.87 6.43
CA VAL A 60 -4.47 -13.99 7.58
C VAL A 60 -3.10 -13.32 7.42
N LYS A 61 -3.09 -11.99 7.48
CA LYS A 61 -1.85 -11.23 7.36
C LYS A 61 -1.00 -11.38 8.61
N ASP A 62 0.24 -11.80 8.43
CA ASP A 62 1.28 -11.78 9.45
C ASP A 62 2.25 -10.62 9.16
N GLY A 63 2.22 -9.58 10.00
CA GLY A 63 3.10 -8.41 9.90
C GLY A 63 4.51 -8.62 10.48
N GLY A 64 4.82 -9.79 11.00
CA GLY A 64 6.09 -10.03 11.69
C GLY A 64 6.17 -9.26 13.00
N ASP A 65 7.33 -8.71 13.31
CA ASP A 65 7.57 -7.88 14.50
C ASP A 65 7.22 -6.39 14.26
N ASP A 66 6.64 -6.05 13.09
CA ASP A 66 6.22 -4.68 12.80
C ASP A 66 4.89 -4.36 13.50
N PRO A 67 4.75 -3.17 14.12
CA PRO A 67 3.50 -2.72 14.75
C PRO A 67 2.44 -2.29 13.72
N ASP A 68 2.33 -3.00 12.63
CA ASP A 68 1.38 -2.73 11.54
C ASP A 68 -0.08 -3.00 12.01
N VAL A 69 -0.92 -1.98 11.88
CA VAL A 69 -2.34 -2.07 12.26
C VAL A 69 -3.14 -3.11 11.47
N THR A 70 -2.63 -3.53 10.30
CA THR A 70 -3.25 -4.55 9.46
C THR A 70 -2.80 -5.97 9.80
N SER A 71 -1.89 -6.16 10.77
CA SER A 71 -1.48 -7.49 11.23
C SER A 71 -2.67 -8.22 11.86
N GLY A 72 -2.85 -9.49 11.52
CA GLY A 72 -4.00 -10.31 11.93
C GLY A 72 -5.27 -10.13 11.08
N SER A 73 -5.30 -9.17 10.17
CA SER A 73 -6.46 -8.97 9.29
C SER A 73 -6.57 -10.07 8.24
N LYS A 74 -7.82 -10.43 7.90
CA LYS A 74 -8.11 -11.35 6.80
C LYS A 74 -8.10 -10.60 5.47
N ILE A 75 -7.26 -11.03 4.56
CA ILE A 75 -7.23 -10.57 3.17
C ILE A 75 -7.92 -11.65 2.34
N CYS A 76 -9.11 -11.32 1.83
CA CYS A 76 -9.96 -12.24 1.10
C CYS A 76 -9.81 -12.01 -0.40
N ALA A 77 -9.89 -13.09 -1.17
CA ALA A 77 -10.05 -13.04 -2.62
C ALA A 77 -11.26 -13.87 -3.04
N THR A 78 -12.10 -13.28 -3.87
CA THR A 78 -13.18 -13.98 -4.57
C THR A 78 -12.82 -14.01 -6.04
N VAL A 79 -12.71 -15.21 -6.62
CA VAL A 79 -12.44 -15.40 -8.06
C VAL A 79 -13.68 -16.00 -8.71
N THR A 80 -14.15 -15.33 -9.76
CA THR A 80 -15.31 -15.76 -10.56
C THR A 80 -14.85 -15.98 -11.99
N ALA A 81 -15.24 -17.11 -12.60
CA ALA A 81 -14.98 -17.39 -14.00
C ALA A 81 -16.17 -16.94 -14.86
N ASP A 82 -15.88 -16.22 -15.95
CA ASP A 82 -16.82 -15.97 -17.03
C ASP A 82 -16.37 -16.74 -18.26
N ASN A 83 -17.15 -17.78 -18.60
CA ASN A 83 -16.90 -18.64 -19.74
C ASN A 83 -17.50 -18.09 -21.06
N ARG A 84 -18.05 -16.87 -21.03
CA ARG A 84 -18.70 -16.25 -22.20
C ARG A 84 -17.75 -15.46 -23.10
N GLY A 85 -16.45 -15.50 -22.83
CA GLY A 85 -15.44 -14.83 -23.64
C GLY A 85 -15.19 -15.55 -24.98
N ASP A 86 -15.00 -14.80 -26.06
CA ASP A 86 -14.68 -15.30 -27.42
C ASP A 86 -13.25 -15.88 -27.52
N GLY A 87 -12.85 -16.69 -26.57
CA GLY A 87 -11.83 -17.74 -26.69
C GLY A 87 -10.38 -17.37 -27.06
N GLU A 88 -10.02 -16.13 -27.35
CA GLU A 88 -8.68 -15.82 -27.87
C GLU A 88 -7.70 -15.22 -26.86
N LYS A 89 -8.14 -14.71 -25.69
CA LYS A 89 -7.23 -14.16 -24.67
C LYS A 89 -7.74 -14.36 -23.26
N GLU A 90 -6.89 -14.92 -22.44
CA GLU A 90 -7.05 -14.87 -20.99
C GLU A 90 -7.11 -13.40 -20.52
N LEU A 91 -8.18 -13.02 -19.86
CA LEU A 91 -8.36 -11.68 -19.31
C LEU A 91 -8.54 -11.75 -17.78
N LEU A 92 -7.68 -11.06 -17.07
CA LEU A 92 -7.78 -10.92 -15.61
C LEU A 92 -8.28 -9.53 -15.26
N GLN A 93 -9.41 -9.47 -14.55
CA GLN A 93 -9.96 -8.20 -14.04
C GLN A 93 -9.84 -8.17 -12.52
N ILE A 94 -9.04 -7.24 -12.00
CA ILE A 94 -8.78 -7.10 -10.57
C ILE A 94 -9.45 -5.84 -10.05
N ASP A 95 -10.30 -5.99 -9.02
CA ASP A 95 -10.93 -4.86 -8.35
C ASP A 95 -10.98 -5.05 -6.82
N GLY A 96 -11.30 -3.98 -6.10
CA GLY A 96 -11.48 -3.97 -4.66
C GLY A 96 -12.95 -4.07 -4.27
N GLY A 97 -13.25 -4.97 -3.36
CA GLY A 97 -14.53 -5.12 -2.69
C GLY A 97 -14.56 -4.43 -1.33
N LYS A 98 -15.39 -4.94 -0.43
CA LYS A 98 -15.57 -4.39 0.92
C LYS A 98 -14.24 -4.23 1.66
N GLY A 99 -14.01 -3.05 2.25
CA GLY A 99 -12.85 -2.73 3.06
C GLY A 99 -11.55 -2.52 2.29
N VAL A 100 -11.58 -2.59 0.95
CA VAL A 100 -10.51 -2.06 0.09
C VAL A 100 -10.91 -0.65 -0.34
N GLY A 101 -10.07 0.33 -0.04
CA GLY A 101 -10.36 1.72 -0.30
C GLY A 101 -10.44 2.07 -1.78
N ARG A 102 -11.11 3.18 -2.09
CA ARG A 102 -11.15 3.80 -3.43
C ARG A 102 -10.33 5.08 -3.43
N VAL A 103 -9.59 5.30 -4.49
CA VAL A 103 -8.80 6.51 -4.71
C VAL A 103 -9.74 7.66 -5.06
N THR A 104 -9.67 8.76 -4.31
CA THR A 104 -10.50 9.97 -4.54
C THR A 104 -9.68 11.20 -4.91
N ARG A 105 -8.35 11.15 -4.77
CA ARG A 105 -7.44 12.26 -5.05
C ARG A 105 -6.35 11.84 -6.04
N PRO A 106 -5.87 12.74 -6.92
CA PRO A 106 -4.78 12.44 -7.84
C PRO A 106 -3.44 12.29 -7.11
N GLY A 107 -2.41 11.77 -7.80
CA GLY A 107 -1.05 11.63 -7.27
C GLY A 107 -0.76 10.33 -6.54
N LEU A 108 -1.75 9.44 -6.40
CA LEU A 108 -1.57 8.09 -5.91
C LEU A 108 -1.15 7.13 -7.03
N ASP A 109 -0.80 5.90 -6.65
CA ASP A 109 -0.42 4.82 -7.58
C ASP A 109 -1.53 4.51 -8.59
N GLN A 110 -2.78 4.48 -8.12
CA GLN A 110 -3.94 4.21 -8.94
C GLN A 110 -4.70 5.49 -9.31
N PRO A 111 -5.33 5.53 -10.50
CA PRO A 111 -6.20 6.64 -10.90
C PRO A 111 -7.39 6.84 -9.94
N VAL A 112 -7.92 8.05 -9.92
CA VAL A 112 -9.15 8.39 -9.18
C VAL A 112 -10.31 7.49 -9.64
N GLY A 113 -11.04 6.95 -8.69
CA GLY A 113 -12.14 6.00 -8.89
C GLY A 113 -11.73 4.53 -8.79
N ASN A 114 -10.46 4.21 -8.98
CA ASN A 114 -9.98 2.83 -8.90
C ASN A 114 -9.85 2.36 -7.44
N ALA A 115 -9.90 1.04 -7.27
CA ALA A 115 -9.53 0.42 -6.00
C ALA A 115 -8.07 0.70 -5.66
N ALA A 116 -7.80 0.98 -4.40
CA ALA A 116 -6.46 1.23 -3.86
C ALA A 116 -5.65 -0.09 -3.74
N ILE A 117 -5.51 -0.77 -4.87
CA ILE A 117 -4.64 -1.94 -5.06
C ILE A 117 -3.49 -1.47 -5.95
N ASN A 118 -2.33 -1.24 -5.37
CA ASN A 118 -1.17 -0.69 -6.07
C ASN A 118 -0.67 -1.59 -7.20
N HIS A 119 0.16 -1.04 -8.11
CA HIS A 119 0.63 -1.77 -9.30
C HIS A 119 1.37 -3.07 -8.95
N VAL A 120 2.31 -3.06 -7.99
CA VAL A 120 3.05 -4.28 -7.61
C VAL A 120 2.13 -5.40 -7.10
N PRO A 121 1.20 -5.17 -6.14
CA PRO A 121 0.16 -6.15 -5.81
C PRO A 121 -0.66 -6.65 -6.99
N ARG A 122 -1.05 -5.77 -7.94
CA ARG A 122 -1.77 -6.17 -9.15
C ARG A 122 -0.92 -7.10 -10.01
N GLU A 123 0.36 -6.79 -10.23
CA GLU A 123 1.31 -7.63 -10.95
C GLU A 123 1.50 -8.99 -10.27
N MET A 124 1.62 -9.02 -8.94
CA MET A 124 1.72 -10.26 -8.16
C MET A 124 0.46 -11.12 -8.35
N ILE A 125 -0.73 -10.55 -8.17
CA ILE A 125 -2.00 -11.26 -8.36
C ILE A 125 -2.07 -11.80 -9.79
N THR A 126 -1.77 -10.96 -10.77
CA THR A 126 -1.80 -11.34 -12.20
C THR A 126 -0.88 -12.52 -12.47
N ARG A 127 0.39 -12.43 -12.07
CA ARG A 127 1.39 -13.48 -12.28
C ARG A 127 0.97 -14.80 -11.66
N GLU A 128 0.54 -14.77 -10.41
CA GLU A 128 0.20 -15.98 -9.65
C GLU A 128 -1.08 -16.65 -10.17
N VAL A 129 -2.07 -15.87 -10.60
CA VAL A 129 -3.31 -16.41 -11.20
C VAL A 129 -3.05 -16.92 -12.61
N GLN A 130 -2.26 -16.22 -13.42
CA GLN A 130 -1.86 -16.68 -14.77
C GLN A 130 -1.09 -18.00 -14.73
N GLU A 131 -0.28 -18.22 -13.70
CA GLU A 131 0.37 -19.52 -13.50
C GLU A 131 -0.68 -20.64 -13.35
N VAL A 132 -1.72 -20.39 -12.57
CA VAL A 132 -2.81 -21.36 -12.39
C VAL A 132 -3.59 -21.58 -13.69
N CYS A 133 -3.93 -20.52 -14.43
CA CYS A 133 -4.59 -20.62 -15.72
C CYS A 133 -3.79 -21.49 -16.70
N ARG A 134 -2.47 -21.27 -16.79
CA ARG A 134 -1.58 -22.08 -17.63
C ARG A 134 -1.55 -23.56 -17.22
N ILE A 135 -1.50 -23.85 -15.91
CA ILE A 135 -1.50 -25.23 -15.41
C ILE A 135 -2.82 -25.94 -15.73
N CYS A 136 -3.94 -25.19 -15.72
CA CYS A 136 -5.28 -25.72 -15.96
C CYS A 136 -5.74 -25.63 -17.43
N ASP A 137 -4.90 -25.10 -18.33
CA ASP A 137 -5.24 -24.83 -19.74
C ASP A 137 -6.54 -24.01 -19.86
N PHE A 138 -6.69 -23.01 -18.99
CA PHE A 138 -7.88 -22.17 -18.93
C PHE A 138 -7.73 -20.95 -19.84
N HIS A 139 -8.68 -20.78 -20.76
CA HIS A 139 -8.77 -19.65 -21.69
C HIS A 139 -10.12 -18.95 -21.51
N GLY A 140 -10.16 -17.99 -20.61
CA GLY A 140 -11.39 -17.25 -20.32
C GLY A 140 -11.11 -16.02 -19.48
N THR A 141 -12.16 -15.37 -19.02
CA THR A 141 -12.03 -14.20 -18.12
C THR A 141 -12.20 -14.64 -16.68
N LEU A 142 -11.26 -14.21 -15.82
CA LEU A 142 -11.38 -14.30 -14.37
C LEU A 142 -11.56 -12.91 -13.76
N HIS A 143 -12.60 -12.75 -12.97
CA HIS A 143 -12.82 -11.58 -12.14
C HIS A 143 -12.31 -11.86 -10.74
N ILE A 144 -11.37 -11.04 -10.27
CA ILE A 144 -10.70 -11.18 -8.98
C ILE A 144 -11.09 -9.99 -8.11
N LEU A 145 -11.85 -10.26 -7.06
CA LEU A 145 -12.29 -9.24 -6.10
C LEU A 145 -11.53 -9.43 -4.80
N ILE A 146 -10.72 -8.43 -4.42
CA ILE A 146 -9.97 -8.43 -3.14
C ILE A 146 -10.78 -7.68 -2.09
N SER A 147 -10.98 -8.28 -0.93
CA SER A 147 -11.76 -7.70 0.17
C SER A 147 -11.02 -7.85 1.50
N VAL A 148 -11.29 -6.92 2.41
CA VAL A 148 -10.76 -6.93 3.78
C VAL A 148 -11.93 -6.63 4.73
N PRO A 149 -12.54 -7.63 5.38
CA PRO A 149 -13.79 -7.45 6.14
C PRO A 149 -13.75 -6.27 7.13
N ASP A 150 -12.64 -6.09 7.84
CA ASP A 150 -12.43 -5.05 8.84
C ASP A 150 -11.72 -3.80 8.26
N GLY A 151 -11.54 -3.73 6.95
CA GLY A 151 -10.71 -2.75 6.28
C GLY A 151 -11.17 -1.30 6.45
N GLU A 152 -12.48 -1.06 6.58
CA GLU A 152 -13.02 0.28 6.83
C GLU A 152 -12.59 0.80 8.22
N ALA A 153 -12.76 -0.01 9.26
CA ALA A 153 -12.37 0.35 10.62
C ALA A 153 -10.84 0.47 10.77
N LEU A 154 -10.09 -0.39 10.07
CA LEU A 154 -8.62 -0.30 10.05
C LEU A 154 -8.12 0.96 9.36
N ALA A 155 -8.78 1.40 8.30
CA ALA A 155 -8.39 2.59 7.53
C ALA A 155 -8.36 3.86 8.39
N GLU A 156 -9.25 3.99 9.37
CA GLU A 156 -9.28 5.13 10.30
C GLU A 156 -7.99 5.27 11.13
N ARG A 157 -7.25 4.17 11.30
CA ARG A 157 -5.98 4.10 12.04
C ARG A 157 -4.76 4.18 11.14
N THR A 158 -4.96 4.43 9.84
CA THR A 158 -3.91 4.56 8.82
C THR A 158 -3.86 5.97 8.24
N PHE A 159 -2.89 6.21 7.36
CA PHE A 159 -2.83 7.47 6.59
C PHE A 159 -3.82 7.51 5.41
N ASN A 160 -4.56 6.47 5.13
CA ASN A 160 -5.45 6.37 3.96
C ASN A 160 -6.46 7.53 3.85
N PRO A 161 -7.20 7.91 4.91
CA PRO A 161 -8.15 9.02 4.81
C PRO A 161 -7.46 10.34 4.43
N ARG A 162 -6.27 10.60 4.99
CA ARG A 162 -5.48 11.78 4.68
C ARG A 162 -4.99 11.79 3.23
N LEU A 163 -4.67 10.62 2.68
CA LEU A 163 -4.25 10.45 1.29
C LEU A 163 -5.43 10.44 0.30
N GLY A 164 -6.66 10.56 0.77
CA GLY A 164 -7.85 10.50 -0.08
C GLY A 164 -8.18 9.09 -0.55
N ILE A 165 -7.89 8.09 0.27
CA ILE A 165 -8.34 6.71 0.07
C ILE A 165 -9.51 6.47 1.02
N VAL A 166 -10.69 6.23 0.47
CA VAL A 166 -11.95 6.19 1.22
C VAL A 166 -12.57 4.79 1.16
N GLY A 167 -13.21 4.37 2.26
CA GLY A 167 -13.96 3.10 2.34
C GLY A 167 -13.11 1.87 2.62
N GLY A 168 -11.84 2.02 2.98
CA GLY A 168 -11.00 0.88 3.35
C GLY A 168 -9.51 1.13 3.33
N ILE A 169 -8.76 0.05 3.50
CA ILE A 169 -7.29 0.08 3.44
C ILE A 169 -6.78 -0.04 2.01
N SER A 170 -5.50 0.29 1.82
CA SER A 170 -4.77 0.01 0.58
C SER A 170 -4.19 -1.40 0.59
N ILE A 171 -4.22 -2.04 -0.56
CA ILE A 171 -3.46 -3.27 -0.83
C ILE A 171 -2.12 -2.84 -1.46
N LEU A 172 -1.06 -2.95 -0.67
CA LEU A 172 0.26 -2.41 -1.02
C LEU A 172 1.41 -3.36 -0.65
N GLY A 173 2.61 -3.00 -1.08
CA GLY A 173 3.86 -3.69 -0.78
C GLY A 173 4.71 -3.86 -2.04
N THR A 174 5.82 -3.13 -2.14
CA THR A 174 6.72 -3.13 -3.29
C THR A 174 7.63 -4.37 -3.31
N THR A 175 8.05 -4.84 -2.14
CA THR A 175 8.93 -6.02 -1.99
C THR A 175 8.15 -7.30 -1.65
N GLY A 176 6.88 -7.19 -1.28
CA GLY A 176 6.07 -8.28 -0.74
C GLY A 176 6.35 -8.60 0.72
N ILE A 177 7.38 -8.01 1.32
CA ILE A 177 7.86 -8.26 2.69
C ILE A 177 7.66 -7.02 3.54
N VAL A 178 7.25 -7.20 4.79
CA VAL A 178 7.23 -6.17 5.83
C VAL A 178 8.54 -6.26 6.61
N GLU A 179 9.34 -5.20 6.51
CA GLU A 179 10.55 -5.03 7.31
C GLU A 179 10.20 -4.15 8.52
N PRO A 180 10.31 -4.68 9.76
CA PRO A 180 9.94 -3.92 10.95
C PRO A 180 10.70 -2.60 11.07
N MET A 181 9.99 -1.51 11.38
CA MET A 181 10.52 -0.16 11.56
C MET A 181 11.30 0.37 10.33
N SER A 182 10.85 0.02 9.13
CA SER A 182 11.51 0.40 7.88
C SER A 182 11.54 1.92 7.67
N SER A 183 12.73 2.52 7.65
CA SER A 183 12.94 3.91 7.22
C SER A 183 12.49 4.14 5.78
N GLN A 184 12.58 3.11 4.95
CA GLN A 184 12.16 3.17 3.55
C GLN A 184 10.64 3.37 3.44
N ALA A 185 9.85 2.69 4.27
CA ALA A 185 8.39 2.87 4.29
C ALA A 185 7.98 4.31 4.62
N LEU A 186 8.68 4.95 5.58
CA LEU A 186 8.45 6.37 5.92
C LEU A 186 8.83 7.29 4.75
N LYS A 187 9.94 7.04 4.07
CA LYS A 187 10.37 7.82 2.90
C LYS A 187 9.38 7.68 1.73
N GLU A 188 8.84 6.49 1.50
CA GLU A 188 7.80 6.28 0.48
C GLU A 188 6.51 7.06 0.81
N THR A 189 6.10 7.11 2.08
CA THR A 189 4.96 7.94 2.51
C THR A 189 5.21 9.41 2.20
N ILE A 190 6.40 9.94 2.52
CA ILE A 190 6.79 11.32 2.19
C ILE A 190 6.69 11.57 0.69
N ARG A 191 7.22 10.66 -0.13
CA ARG A 191 7.17 10.75 -1.59
C ARG A 191 5.73 10.78 -2.12
N VAL A 192 4.86 9.96 -1.57
CA VAL A 192 3.43 9.92 -1.93
C VAL A 192 2.75 11.25 -1.60
N GLU A 193 2.97 11.80 -0.39
CA GLU A 193 2.39 13.09 0.01
C GLU A 193 2.89 14.24 -0.89
N LEU A 194 4.18 14.28 -1.25
CA LEU A 194 4.73 15.26 -2.19
C LEU A 194 4.11 15.12 -3.58
N ARG A 195 3.97 13.88 -4.10
CA ARG A 195 3.31 13.64 -5.39
C ARG A 195 1.87 14.16 -5.40
N GLN A 196 1.14 13.99 -4.31
CA GLN A 196 -0.22 14.53 -4.19
C GLN A 196 -0.24 16.06 -4.25
N GLN A 197 0.60 16.73 -3.47
CA GLN A 197 0.71 18.20 -3.53
C GLN A 197 1.01 18.67 -4.97
N ARG A 198 1.92 17.97 -5.65
CA ARG A 198 2.27 18.32 -7.04
C ARG A 198 1.14 18.06 -8.01
N ALA A 199 0.42 16.96 -7.88
CA ALA A 199 -0.75 16.60 -8.71
C ALA A 199 -1.94 17.55 -8.49
N GLU A 200 -2.03 18.17 -7.31
CA GLU A 200 -3.01 19.22 -6.99
C GLU A 200 -2.59 20.60 -7.50
N GLY A 201 -1.48 20.70 -8.22
CA GLY A 201 -1.01 21.94 -8.86
C GLY A 201 -0.12 22.79 -7.95
N GLN A 202 0.28 22.32 -6.78
CA GLN A 202 1.18 23.09 -5.93
C GLN A 202 2.59 23.14 -6.55
N THR A 203 3.18 24.33 -6.55
CA THR A 203 4.56 24.58 -7.03
C THR A 203 5.55 24.75 -5.88
N ILE A 204 5.05 24.99 -4.68
CA ILE A 204 5.84 25.10 -3.43
C ILE A 204 5.48 23.93 -2.54
N ALA A 205 6.47 23.13 -2.16
CA ALA A 205 6.26 22.02 -1.22
C ALA A 205 6.12 22.56 0.21
N ALA A 206 4.99 22.29 0.85
CA ALA A 206 4.80 22.58 2.27
C ALA A 206 5.21 21.37 3.10
N VAL A 207 6.23 21.52 3.95
CA VAL A 207 6.88 20.41 4.68
C VAL A 207 7.04 20.74 6.14
N SER A 208 6.77 19.77 7.02
CA SER A 208 7.04 19.88 8.44
C SER A 208 7.60 18.58 9.04
N PRO A 209 8.61 18.62 9.93
CA PRO A 209 9.12 17.45 10.64
C PRO A 209 8.15 16.82 11.64
N GLY A 210 7.08 17.51 11.98
CA GLY A 210 6.08 17.09 12.97
C GLY A 210 5.01 18.15 13.17
N ASN A 211 4.23 18.03 14.24
CA ASN A 211 3.10 18.92 14.52
C ASN A 211 3.44 20.14 15.37
N TYR A 212 4.73 20.39 15.64
CA TYR A 212 5.15 21.55 16.40
C TYR A 212 4.82 22.85 15.68
N GLY A 213 4.19 23.76 16.38
CA GLY A 213 3.82 25.05 15.81
C GLY A 213 2.51 25.05 15.02
N LEU A 214 1.74 23.95 15.04
CA LEU A 214 0.43 23.86 14.37
C LEU A 214 -0.47 25.04 14.73
N ASP A 215 -0.71 25.26 16.03
CA ASP A 215 -1.56 26.34 16.52
C ASP A 215 -1.00 27.71 16.16
N PHE A 216 0.32 27.89 16.30
CA PHE A 216 0.99 29.14 15.95
C PHE A 216 0.83 29.47 14.46
N MET A 217 1.06 28.51 13.58
CA MET A 217 0.92 28.71 12.13
C MET A 217 -0.52 29.01 11.74
N GLN A 218 -1.47 28.31 12.35
CA GLN A 218 -2.89 28.51 12.08
C GLN A 218 -3.37 29.88 12.59
N GLN A 219 -3.00 30.27 13.81
CA GLN A 219 -3.44 31.51 14.42
C GLN A 219 -2.76 32.74 13.84
N THR A 220 -1.45 32.65 13.52
CA THR A 220 -0.64 33.77 13.09
C THR A 220 -0.72 34.00 11.57
N TYR A 221 -0.75 32.91 10.78
CA TYR A 221 -0.65 32.97 9.33
C TYR A 221 -1.85 32.36 8.61
N GLY A 222 -2.83 31.81 9.33
CA GLY A 222 -3.96 31.10 8.71
C GLY A 222 -3.54 29.82 7.95
N TYR A 223 -2.33 29.32 8.23
CA TYR A 223 -1.77 28.19 7.52
C TYR A 223 -1.99 26.88 8.27
N ASP A 224 -2.65 25.94 7.61
CA ASP A 224 -2.93 24.61 8.15
C ASP A 224 -1.75 23.66 7.90
N LEU A 225 -0.97 23.38 8.95
CA LEU A 225 0.17 22.45 8.91
C LEU A 225 -0.27 20.99 8.66
N ASP A 226 -1.53 20.63 8.87
CA ASP A 226 -2.01 19.28 8.53
C ASP A 226 -2.02 19.02 7.04
N ARG A 227 -1.99 20.07 6.23
CA ARG A 227 -1.77 19.99 4.78
C ARG A 227 -0.30 19.84 4.39
N SER A 228 0.63 20.00 5.32
CA SER A 228 2.07 19.86 5.05
C SER A 228 2.48 18.38 5.00
N VAL A 229 3.49 18.06 4.19
CA VAL A 229 4.15 16.75 4.19
C VAL A 229 4.88 16.55 5.50
N LYS A 230 4.64 15.44 6.17
CA LYS A 230 5.30 15.11 7.45
C LYS A 230 6.60 14.36 7.19
N CYS A 231 7.73 15.09 7.16
CA CYS A 231 9.02 14.52 6.79
C CYS A 231 9.79 13.84 7.94
N SER A 232 9.29 13.88 9.19
CA SER A 232 9.98 13.31 10.35
C SER A 232 11.40 13.86 10.50
N ASN A 233 12.42 13.01 10.43
CA ASN A 233 13.83 13.37 10.49
C ASN A 233 14.51 13.42 9.09
N PHE A 234 13.78 13.05 8.03
CA PHE A 234 14.31 12.87 6.67
C PHE A 234 14.24 14.16 5.85
N ILE A 235 14.77 15.27 6.40
CA ILE A 235 14.64 16.59 5.77
C ILE A 235 15.42 16.65 4.45
N GLY A 236 16.65 16.12 4.43
CA GLY A 236 17.47 16.11 3.22
C GLY A 236 16.82 15.30 2.10
N GLU A 237 16.43 14.06 2.39
CA GLU A 237 15.77 13.21 1.39
C GLU A 237 14.44 13.84 0.90
N THR A 238 13.75 14.58 1.78
CA THR A 238 12.52 15.28 1.39
C THR A 238 12.80 16.44 0.43
N ILE A 239 13.90 17.16 0.63
CA ILE A 239 14.35 18.20 -0.30
C ILE A 239 14.66 17.60 -1.66
N ASP A 240 15.42 16.50 -1.69
CA ASP A 240 15.78 15.82 -2.94
C ASP A 240 14.52 15.33 -3.68
N MET A 241 13.59 14.69 -2.98
CA MET A 241 12.31 14.25 -3.54
C MET A 241 11.48 15.41 -4.11
N ALA A 242 11.43 16.54 -3.41
CA ALA A 242 10.70 17.71 -3.87
C ALA A 242 11.34 18.30 -5.14
N ALA A 243 12.66 18.35 -5.21
CA ALA A 243 13.39 18.77 -6.40
C ALA A 243 13.14 17.84 -7.60
N GLU A 244 13.23 16.51 -7.40
CA GLU A 244 12.91 15.49 -8.41
C GLU A 244 11.48 15.62 -8.95
N LEU A 245 10.52 15.98 -8.09
CA LEU A 245 9.12 16.16 -8.46
C LEU A 245 8.82 17.53 -9.11
N GLY A 246 9.82 18.39 -9.25
CA GLY A 246 9.71 19.67 -9.94
C GLY A 246 9.04 20.76 -9.11
N PHE A 247 9.15 20.73 -7.79
CA PHE A 247 8.80 21.89 -6.95
C PHE A 247 9.85 22.99 -7.14
N CYS A 248 9.40 24.24 -7.24
CA CYS A 248 10.29 25.40 -7.39
C CYS A 248 10.81 25.96 -6.05
N ALA A 249 10.14 25.63 -4.95
CA ALA A 249 10.51 26.04 -3.61
C ALA A 249 9.96 25.06 -2.54
N MET A 250 10.49 25.19 -1.31
CA MET A 250 9.98 24.46 -0.15
C MET A 250 9.74 25.41 1.00
N LEU A 251 8.56 25.36 1.63
CA LEU A 251 8.27 25.97 2.91
C LEU A 251 8.49 24.93 4.00
N LEU A 252 9.60 25.01 4.72
CA LEU A 252 9.91 24.14 5.85
C LEU A 252 9.51 24.84 7.15
N THR A 253 8.57 24.25 7.87
CA THR A 253 8.09 24.75 9.17
C THR A 253 8.37 23.74 10.27
N GLY A 254 8.90 24.16 11.40
CA GLY A 254 9.21 23.23 12.47
C GLY A 254 9.79 23.88 13.73
N HIS A 255 10.03 23.07 14.75
CA HIS A 255 10.65 23.53 15.99
C HIS A 255 12.10 23.96 15.74
N ILE A 256 12.51 25.06 16.39
CA ILE A 256 13.86 25.64 16.24
C ILE A 256 14.98 24.62 16.50
N GLY A 257 14.80 23.69 17.42
CA GLY A 257 15.79 22.66 17.73
C GLY A 257 16.07 21.69 16.56
N LYS A 258 15.14 21.51 15.62
CA LYS A 258 15.39 20.79 14.37
C LYS A 258 15.94 21.71 13.29
N LEU A 259 15.38 22.92 13.17
CA LEU A 259 15.79 23.88 12.13
C LEU A 259 17.24 24.34 12.31
N ILE A 260 17.72 24.51 13.54
CA ILE A 260 19.13 24.87 13.81
C ILE A 260 20.09 23.78 13.34
N LYS A 261 19.72 22.50 13.42
CA LYS A 261 20.51 21.39 12.88
C LYS A 261 20.61 21.46 11.36
N VAL A 262 19.48 21.75 10.70
CA VAL A 262 19.45 21.95 9.25
C VAL A 262 20.32 23.12 8.83
N ALA A 263 20.28 24.25 9.56
CA ALA A 263 21.15 25.39 9.33
C ALA A 263 22.64 25.03 9.49
N GLY A 264 22.97 24.07 10.35
CA GLY A 264 24.31 23.50 10.50
C GLY A 264 24.66 22.40 9.49
N GLY A 265 23.83 22.17 8.47
CA GLY A 265 24.07 21.16 7.43
C GLY A 265 23.64 19.73 7.80
N ILE A 266 22.97 19.55 8.95
CA ILE A 266 22.52 18.23 9.42
C ILE A 266 21.14 17.93 8.82
N MET A 267 21.12 17.17 7.74
CA MET A 267 19.92 16.93 6.93
C MET A 267 19.05 15.77 7.44
N ASN A 268 19.61 14.85 8.25
CA ASN A 268 18.83 13.90 9.04
C ASN A 268 18.89 14.30 10.50
N THR A 269 17.77 14.77 11.04
CA THR A 269 17.72 15.41 12.37
C THR A 269 17.49 14.43 13.53
N HIS A 270 17.70 13.13 13.33
CA HIS A 270 17.61 12.12 14.39
C HIS A 270 18.70 12.38 15.46
N CYS A 271 18.31 12.40 16.76
CA CYS A 271 19.19 12.85 17.82
C CYS A 271 20.42 11.99 18.07
N LEU A 272 20.33 10.69 17.77
CA LEU A 272 21.40 9.72 18.07
C LEU A 272 22.55 9.68 17.04
N LEU A 273 22.40 10.32 15.89
CA LEU A 273 23.43 10.30 14.83
C LEU A 273 24.57 11.31 15.01
N TYR A 274 24.49 12.19 16.04
CA TYR A 274 25.40 13.35 16.18
C TYR A 274 25.95 13.54 17.58
N THR A 275 25.96 12.49 18.40
CA THR A 275 26.56 12.54 19.77
C THR A 275 27.85 11.73 19.88
N SER A 276 28.40 11.24 18.79
CA SER A 276 29.74 10.67 18.76
C SER A 276 30.70 11.72 18.19
N ASP A 277 31.17 12.61 19.06
CA ASP A 277 32.51 13.13 19.24
C ASP A 277 32.48 14.26 20.27
#